data_3abeb89fd8e6a7e39dd9c894b590aa8a
#
_entry.id   3abeb89fd8e6a7e39dd9c894b590aa8a
#
_cell.length_a   1.000
_cell.length_b   1.000
_cell.length_c   1.000
_cell.angle_alpha   90.00
_cell.angle_beta   90.00
_cell.angle_gamma   90.00
#
_symmetry.space_group_name_H-M   'P 1'
#
loop_
_entity.id
_entity.type
_entity.pdbx_description
1 polymer ?
#
loop_
_entity_poly.entity_id
_entity_poly.type
_entity_poly.pdbx_seq_one_letter_code
_entity_poly.pdbx_strand_id
1 'polypeptide(L)'
;MSYLFQNYKRANVEFVKAELNELLDTNGNKYLDFSSGIGVTNLGFHPYVKEQLEKQVAQIWHTPNLYLNTLQEDVAQLLVRQYDYCVYFCNSGAEANEAAIKLARKYTGKQSIICFD
;
A
#
# COMPACT_ATOMS: atom_id res chain seq x y z
N MET A 1 -23.36 -15.23 -12.49
CA MET A 1 -22.88 -15.83 -11.21
C MET A 1 -21.50 -15.26 -10.93
N SER A 2 -21.25 -14.78 -9.72
CA SER A 2 -19.91 -14.26 -9.34
C SER A 2 -19.07 -15.39 -8.75
N TYR A 3 -17.80 -15.48 -9.13
CA TYR A 3 -16.82 -16.40 -8.55
C TYR A 3 -16.09 -15.80 -7.34
N LEU A 4 -16.37 -14.52 -7.01
CA LEU A 4 -15.77 -13.85 -5.86
C LEU A 4 -16.54 -14.16 -4.58
N PHE A 5 -15.82 -14.35 -3.49
CA PHE A 5 -16.44 -14.47 -2.16
C PHE A 5 -17.19 -13.18 -1.81
N GLN A 6 -18.43 -13.32 -1.31
CA GLN A 6 -19.37 -12.21 -1.13
C GLN A 6 -19.25 -11.59 0.28
N ASN A 7 -18.04 -11.19 0.68
CA ASN A 7 -17.78 -10.54 1.96
C ASN A 7 -18.02 -9.01 1.96
N TYR A 8 -18.25 -8.41 0.78
CA TYR A 8 -18.57 -6.99 0.62
C TYR A 8 -19.84 -6.80 -0.20
N LYS A 9 -20.65 -5.81 0.18
CA LYS A 9 -21.73 -5.31 -0.67
C LYS A 9 -21.13 -4.34 -1.69
N ARG A 10 -20.81 -4.84 -2.88
CA ARG A 10 -20.24 -4.02 -3.96
C ARG A 10 -21.29 -3.12 -4.59
N ALA A 11 -20.92 -1.87 -4.89
CA ALA A 11 -21.71 -1.01 -5.75
C ALA A 11 -21.69 -1.57 -7.19
N ASN A 12 -22.78 -1.34 -7.93
CA ASN A 12 -22.87 -1.75 -9.33
C ASN A 12 -22.23 -0.70 -10.26
N VAL A 13 -20.96 -0.42 -10.04
CA VAL A 13 -20.14 0.52 -10.82
C VAL A 13 -18.81 -0.16 -11.09
N GLU A 14 -18.35 -0.10 -12.34
CA GLU A 14 -17.03 -0.56 -12.74
C GLU A 14 -16.23 0.60 -13.30
N PHE A 15 -15.12 0.93 -12.66
CA PHE A 15 -14.20 1.96 -13.12
C PHE A 15 -13.19 1.38 -14.10
N VAL A 16 -13.03 2.05 -15.26
CA VAL A 16 -12.19 1.57 -16.37
C VAL A 16 -11.04 2.52 -16.69
N LYS A 17 -11.11 3.77 -16.22
CA LYS A 17 -10.07 4.77 -16.41
C LYS A 17 -9.97 5.67 -15.17
N ALA A 18 -8.77 6.18 -14.94
CA ALA A 18 -8.53 7.18 -13.93
C ALA A 18 -7.54 8.24 -14.44
N GLU A 19 -7.73 9.49 -14.00
CA GLU A 19 -6.84 10.61 -14.29
C GLU A 19 -6.89 11.60 -13.12
N LEU A 20 -5.74 11.89 -12.54
CA LEU A 20 -5.63 12.69 -11.32
C LEU A 20 -6.59 12.15 -10.23
N ASN A 21 -7.61 12.91 -9.88
CA ASN A 21 -8.59 12.55 -8.84
C ASN A 21 -9.95 12.15 -9.45
N GLU A 22 -10.04 11.93 -10.76
CA GLU A 22 -11.25 11.52 -11.43
C GLU A 22 -11.20 10.04 -11.84
N LEU A 23 -12.31 9.34 -11.61
CA LEU A 23 -12.56 7.98 -12.08
C LEU A 23 -13.63 8.00 -13.16
N LEU A 24 -13.49 7.18 -14.18
CA LEU A 24 -14.45 7.01 -15.26
C LEU A 24 -15.00 5.60 -15.25
N ASP A 25 -16.33 5.47 -15.24
CA ASP A 25 -16.97 4.16 -15.30
C ASP A 25 -17.17 3.66 -16.74
N THR A 26 -17.66 2.43 -16.88
CA THR A 26 -17.96 1.79 -18.18
C THR A 26 -19.03 2.54 -19.00
N ASN A 27 -19.84 3.38 -18.37
CA ASN A 27 -20.90 4.17 -19.01
C ASN A 27 -20.41 5.58 -19.39
N GLY A 28 -19.17 5.93 -19.09
CA GLY A 28 -18.61 7.25 -19.34
C GLY A 28 -18.92 8.30 -18.28
N ASN A 29 -19.49 7.92 -17.14
CA ASN A 29 -19.73 8.83 -16.04
C ASN A 29 -18.43 9.10 -15.29
N LYS A 30 -18.23 10.36 -14.89
CA LYS A 30 -17.09 10.81 -14.09
C LYS A 30 -17.45 10.88 -12.61
N TYR A 31 -16.52 10.46 -11.79
CA TYR A 31 -16.62 10.47 -10.33
C TYR A 31 -15.36 11.10 -9.75
N LEU A 32 -15.52 11.96 -8.76
CA LEU A 32 -14.38 12.48 -8.00
C LEU A 32 -14.01 11.48 -6.90
N ASP A 33 -12.77 11.00 -6.92
CA ASP A 33 -12.27 10.00 -5.97
C ASP A 33 -11.80 10.65 -4.67
N PHE A 34 -12.67 10.65 -3.66
CA PHE A 34 -12.32 11.04 -2.28
C PHE A 34 -11.87 9.86 -1.40
N SER A 35 -11.92 8.63 -1.91
CA SER A 35 -11.55 7.45 -1.14
C SER A 35 -10.08 7.07 -1.33
N SER A 36 -9.53 7.35 -2.51
CA SER A 36 -8.16 6.99 -2.93
C SER A 36 -7.76 5.54 -2.60
N GLY A 37 -8.75 4.61 -2.62
CA GLY A 37 -8.53 3.22 -2.20
C GLY A 37 -8.11 3.09 -0.73
N ILE A 38 -8.64 3.97 0.16
CA ILE A 38 -8.28 4.09 1.58
C ILE A 38 -6.79 4.49 1.73
N GLY A 39 -6.39 5.55 0.99
CA GLY A 39 -5.04 6.13 1.05
C GLY A 39 -3.99 5.44 0.18
N VAL A 40 -4.37 4.47 -0.66
CA VAL A 40 -3.43 3.79 -1.57
C VAL A 40 -2.95 4.73 -2.66
N THR A 41 -3.86 5.52 -3.26
CA THR A 41 -3.56 6.50 -4.31
C THR A 41 -3.70 7.93 -3.77
N ASN A 42 -3.01 8.25 -2.69
CA ASN A 42 -3.11 9.55 -2.02
C ASN A 42 -2.63 10.76 -2.85
N LEU A 43 -1.86 10.54 -3.90
CA LEU A 43 -1.51 11.54 -4.93
C LEU A 43 -2.44 11.48 -6.15
N GLY A 44 -3.51 10.70 -6.09
CA GLY A 44 -4.34 10.38 -7.23
C GLY A 44 -3.58 9.57 -8.30
N PHE A 45 -4.11 9.58 -9.51
CA PHE A 45 -3.49 8.93 -10.68
C PHE A 45 -2.58 9.92 -11.41
N HIS A 46 -1.57 10.43 -10.69
CA HIS A 46 -0.72 11.51 -11.18
C HIS A 46 0.20 11.02 -12.31
N PRO A 47 0.28 11.74 -13.46
CA PRO A 47 1.06 11.31 -14.62
C PRO A 47 2.54 11.05 -14.32
N TYR A 48 3.17 11.87 -13.47
CA TYR A 48 4.55 11.68 -13.07
C TYR A 48 4.77 10.36 -12.30
N VAL A 49 3.85 10.01 -11.39
CA VAL A 49 3.93 8.74 -10.64
C VAL A 49 3.83 7.56 -11.60
N LYS A 50 2.89 7.63 -12.56
CA LYS A 50 2.74 6.63 -13.60
C LYS A 50 4.03 6.47 -14.42
N GLU A 51 4.62 7.57 -14.89
CA GLU A 51 5.86 7.56 -15.67
C GLU A 51 7.02 6.90 -14.90
N GLN A 52 7.19 7.22 -13.60
CA GLN A 52 8.24 6.61 -12.78
C GLN A 52 8.00 5.11 -12.58
N LEU A 53 6.75 4.71 -12.40
CA LEU A 53 6.38 3.30 -12.27
C LEU A 53 6.67 2.53 -13.56
N GLU A 54 6.31 3.07 -14.71
CA GLU A 54 6.60 2.49 -16.02
C GLU A 54 8.10 2.32 -16.26
N LYS A 55 8.92 3.31 -15.90
CA LYS A 55 10.39 3.23 -15.96
C LYS A 55 10.93 2.13 -15.07
N GLN A 56 10.43 2.01 -13.85
CA GLN A 56 10.88 0.99 -12.90
C GLN A 56 10.49 -0.41 -13.36
N VAL A 57 9.27 -0.60 -13.85
CA VAL A 57 8.79 -1.89 -14.38
C VAL A 57 9.60 -2.34 -15.60
N ALA A 58 10.04 -1.39 -16.45
CA ALA A 58 10.90 -1.69 -17.61
C ALA A 58 12.32 -2.14 -17.22
N GLN A 59 12.78 -1.85 -16.00
CA GLN A 59 14.09 -2.26 -15.49
C GLN A 59 14.00 -3.55 -14.68
N ILE A 60 13.33 -3.48 -13.54
CA ILE A 60 13.13 -4.61 -12.64
C ILE A 60 11.94 -4.33 -11.72
N TRP A 61 11.07 -5.28 -11.54
CA TRP A 61 9.81 -5.17 -10.77
C TRP A 61 9.75 -6.08 -9.54
N HIS A 62 10.74 -6.94 -9.35
CA HIS A 62 10.87 -7.71 -8.12
C HIS A 62 12.31 -8.18 -7.89
N THR A 63 12.75 -8.05 -6.65
CA THR A 63 13.94 -8.72 -6.13
C THR A 63 13.63 -9.33 -4.76
N PRO A 64 14.10 -10.54 -4.44
CA PRO A 64 13.98 -11.08 -3.09
C PRO A 64 14.71 -10.20 -2.06
N ASN A 65 14.19 -10.14 -0.84
CA ASN A 65 14.80 -9.41 0.29
C ASN A 65 16.19 -9.93 0.72
N LEU A 66 16.70 -10.96 0.05
CA LEU A 66 18.06 -11.46 0.21
C LEU A 66 19.12 -10.59 -0.48
N TYR A 67 18.69 -9.68 -1.33
CA TYR A 67 19.57 -8.79 -2.11
C TYR A 67 19.34 -7.33 -1.74
N LEU A 68 20.35 -6.52 -1.95
CA LEU A 68 20.25 -5.07 -1.73
C LEU A 68 19.24 -4.46 -2.71
N ASN A 69 18.48 -3.49 -2.21
CA ASN A 69 17.51 -2.74 -2.99
C ASN A 69 17.61 -1.24 -2.60
N THR A 70 18.23 -0.46 -3.47
CA THR A 70 18.44 0.97 -3.25
C THR A 70 17.14 1.74 -3.07
N LEU A 71 16.08 1.40 -3.82
CA LEU A 71 14.78 2.07 -3.68
C LEU A 71 14.15 1.84 -2.31
N GLN A 72 14.28 0.64 -1.74
CA GLN A 72 13.83 0.38 -0.37
C GLN A 72 14.61 1.21 0.64
N GLU A 73 15.93 1.30 0.49
CA GLU A 73 16.79 2.07 1.38
C GLU A 73 16.48 3.56 1.31
N ASP A 74 16.31 4.12 0.11
CA ASP A 74 15.94 5.51 -0.11
C ASP A 74 14.60 5.85 0.56
N VAL A 75 13.59 4.99 0.39
CA VAL A 75 12.26 5.17 1.04
C VAL A 75 12.38 5.04 2.55
N ALA A 76 13.15 4.08 3.07
CA ALA A 76 13.37 3.92 4.49
C ALA A 76 14.02 5.18 5.08
N GLN A 77 15.04 5.73 4.44
CA GLN A 77 15.70 6.96 4.86
C GLN A 77 14.73 8.16 4.91
N LEU A 78 13.86 8.29 3.91
CA LEU A 78 12.84 9.34 3.89
C LEU A 78 11.82 9.19 5.02
N LEU A 79 11.46 7.97 5.40
CA LEU A 79 10.52 7.69 6.48
C LEU A 79 11.11 7.95 7.86
N VAL A 80 12.34 7.52 8.12
CA VAL A 80 12.99 7.69 9.44
C VAL A 80 13.49 9.12 9.67
N ARG A 81 13.85 9.83 8.60
CA ARG A 81 14.38 11.20 8.67
C ARG A 81 15.57 11.32 9.65
N GLN A 82 15.37 12.07 10.76
CA GLN A 82 16.37 12.30 11.82
C GLN A 82 16.23 11.32 13.01
N TYR A 83 15.28 10.41 12.98
CA TYR A 83 15.07 9.47 14.07
C TYR A 83 15.96 8.23 13.90
N ASP A 84 16.44 7.70 15.01
CA ASP A 84 17.18 6.42 15.04
C ASP A 84 16.20 5.24 15.03
N TYR A 85 15.58 5.03 13.88
CA TYR A 85 14.61 3.97 13.62
C TYR A 85 15.03 3.11 12.44
N CYS A 86 14.52 1.90 12.40
CA CYS A 86 14.57 1.02 11.23
C CYS A 86 13.17 0.82 10.66
N VAL A 87 13.09 0.63 9.36
CA VAL A 87 11.83 0.38 8.65
C VAL A 87 11.71 -1.09 8.32
N TYR A 88 10.55 -1.66 8.58
CA TYR A 88 10.17 -2.99 8.14
C TYR A 88 9.06 -2.87 7.10
N PHE A 89 9.38 -3.23 5.86
CA PHE A 89 8.41 -3.25 4.77
C PHE A 89 7.66 -4.59 4.71
N CYS A 90 6.35 -4.54 4.53
CA CYS A 90 5.48 -5.69 4.38
C CYS A 90 4.32 -5.38 3.43
N ASN A 91 3.50 -6.36 3.07
CA ASN A 91 2.47 -6.19 2.05
C ASN A 91 1.11 -5.74 2.61
N SER A 92 0.93 -5.75 3.92
CA SER A 92 -0.37 -5.41 4.52
C SER A 92 -0.24 -4.94 5.96
N GLY A 93 -1.27 -4.22 6.44
CA GLY A 93 -1.38 -3.85 7.85
C GLY A 93 -1.46 -5.05 8.80
N ALA A 94 -2.03 -6.17 8.36
CA ALA A 94 -2.07 -7.41 9.12
C ALA A 94 -0.65 -7.97 9.36
N GLU A 95 0.19 -7.99 8.32
CA GLU A 95 1.60 -8.39 8.44
C GLU A 95 2.39 -7.44 9.33
N ALA A 96 2.15 -6.13 9.23
CA ALA A 96 2.78 -5.15 10.10
C ALA A 96 2.42 -5.37 11.57
N ASN A 97 1.14 -5.61 11.88
CA ASN A 97 0.68 -5.91 13.24
C ASN A 97 1.27 -7.22 13.76
N GLU A 98 1.30 -8.27 12.94
CA GLU A 98 1.94 -9.54 13.31
C GLU A 98 3.43 -9.36 13.64
N ALA A 99 4.16 -8.61 12.83
CA ALA A 99 5.56 -8.30 13.08
C ALA A 99 5.74 -7.51 14.38
N ALA A 100 4.91 -6.49 14.62
CA ALA A 100 4.96 -5.65 15.81
C ALA A 100 4.70 -6.48 17.08
N ILE A 101 3.69 -7.34 17.08
CA ILE A 101 3.36 -8.23 18.20
C ILE A 101 4.51 -9.20 18.49
N LYS A 102 5.06 -9.83 17.45
CA LYS A 102 6.18 -10.76 17.58
C LYS A 102 7.43 -10.06 18.12
N LEU A 103 7.73 -8.86 17.58
CA LEU A 103 8.86 -8.05 18.04
C LEU A 103 8.70 -7.65 19.51
N ALA A 104 7.54 -7.13 19.90
CA ALA A 104 7.26 -6.73 21.27
C ALA A 104 7.43 -7.89 22.25
N ARG A 105 6.88 -9.06 21.94
CA ARG A 105 7.03 -10.27 22.74
C ARG A 105 8.47 -10.76 22.83
N LYS A 106 9.18 -10.76 21.72
CA LYS A 106 10.59 -11.17 21.67
C LYS A 106 11.48 -10.23 22.47
N TYR A 107 11.28 -8.93 22.34
CA TYR A 107 12.07 -7.92 23.01
C TYR A 107 11.83 -7.88 24.53
N THR A 108 10.57 -7.96 24.96
CA THR A 108 10.19 -7.84 26.37
C THR A 108 10.20 -9.17 27.13
N GLY A 109 10.15 -10.29 26.46
CA GLY A 109 9.92 -11.63 27.04
C GLY A 109 8.49 -11.84 27.57
N LYS A 110 7.59 -10.86 27.40
CA LYS A 110 6.19 -10.91 27.89
C LYS A 110 5.26 -11.40 26.77
N GLN A 111 4.15 -12.04 27.17
CA GLN A 111 3.18 -12.61 26.22
C GLN A 111 1.95 -11.72 26.00
N SER A 112 1.52 -10.99 27.02
CA SER A 112 0.29 -10.19 26.99
C SER A 112 0.48 -8.92 26.19
N ILE A 113 -0.52 -8.59 25.37
CA ILE A 113 -0.67 -7.33 24.65
C ILE A 113 -1.94 -6.65 25.13
N ILE A 114 -1.86 -5.37 25.39
CA ILE A 114 -3.02 -4.54 25.78
C ILE A 114 -3.44 -3.74 24.55
N CYS A 115 -4.73 -3.72 24.24
CA CYS A 115 -5.33 -2.91 23.18
C CYS A 115 -6.55 -2.16 23.72
N PHE A 116 -6.96 -1.14 23.02
CA PHE A 116 -8.22 -0.44 23.25
C PHE A 116 -9.32 -1.08 22.42
N ASP A 117 -10.55 -1.01 22.91
CA ASP A 117 -11.77 -1.46 22.22
C ASP A 117 -12.20 -0.44 21.16
#